data_77f220cdfb07e62d2b94f063ee0d57db
#
_entry.id   77f220cdfb07e62d2b94f063ee0d57db
#
_cell.length_a   1.000
_cell.length_b   1.000
_cell.length_c   1.000
_cell.angle_alpha   90.00
_cell.angle_beta   90.00
_cell.angle_gamma   90.00
#
_symmetry.space_group_name_H-M   'P 1'
#
loop_
_entity.id
_entity.type
_entity.pdbx_description
1 polymer ?
#
loop_
_entity_poly.entity_id
_entity_poly.type
_entity_poly.pdbx_seq_one_letter_code
_entity_poly.pdbx_strand_id
1 'polypeptide(L)'
;MLSAVRSASVVAATGTPVTVEAHIGLGLPVFTILGRPDDVCRESRDRVRAAILTSGFHWPSRRITINLAPATHKKVGSALDLAIAIAVLVSDEQLPLQCAQGVAFLGELGLDGRVRAVAGVAPMVLALRDDAPSEDDSLMPEHSPLQSVVVPTKNIAEARIVRPPGLRCAQTLRQVAECLVGLMPWPDVPEVRLDDGYLGDALDLSDVRGQAAARLGLELSASGGHHLLLVGPPGSGKTMLAQRLPGILPVLDEQTALEATLIRSASGEPLPPSGLVTRPPIRMPHHGASAVSIVGGGSSSLRPGEVSMAHGGVLFLDELGEFAPSVLDALRQPLEEGVIRVSRAHTRLTLPARFTLVGATNPCPCGGGAPGSCECDEVALTKYRRRFSGPFLDRFDVRVLVHRPGVEELLGDELGESTACVAERVMRSRSIALERQGVLNARLSGEQLDHFAPVSPKGMELLRQELEHGRLTGRGLHRVRRVARTLADRQGSVDVVSDAHIAAALALRARVAPRRGDDLRSVV
;
A
#
# COMPACT_ATOMS: atom_id res chain seq x y z
N MET A 1 -8.66 -26.88 -34.87
CA MET A 1 -9.65 -25.80 -34.71
C MET A 1 -9.01 -24.64 -33.95
N LEU A 2 -9.54 -23.41 -34.05
CA LEU A 2 -9.08 -22.23 -33.28
C LEU A 2 -10.09 -21.94 -32.18
N SER A 3 -9.64 -21.64 -30.98
CA SER A 3 -10.45 -21.15 -29.89
C SER A 3 -9.82 -19.91 -29.27
N ALA A 4 -10.64 -19.03 -28.71
CA ALA A 4 -10.19 -17.85 -27.94
C ALA A 4 -10.92 -17.83 -26.59
N VAL A 5 -10.16 -17.62 -25.51
CA VAL A 5 -10.66 -17.63 -24.13
C VAL A 5 -10.11 -16.40 -23.40
N ARG A 6 -10.95 -15.71 -22.65
CA ARG A 6 -10.57 -14.50 -21.91
C ARG A 6 -9.87 -14.85 -20.59
N SER A 7 -8.85 -14.09 -20.27
CA SER A 7 -8.13 -14.13 -19.02
C SER A 7 -7.49 -12.77 -18.71
N ALA A 8 -6.63 -12.68 -17.70
CA ALA A 8 -5.83 -11.49 -17.42
C ALA A 8 -4.50 -11.86 -16.78
N SER A 9 -3.54 -10.95 -16.88
CA SER A 9 -2.28 -11.02 -16.14
C SER A 9 -2.11 -9.75 -15.29
N VAL A 10 -1.25 -9.79 -14.27
CA VAL A 10 -0.98 -8.66 -13.39
C VAL A 10 0.48 -8.26 -13.45
N VAL A 11 0.74 -6.95 -13.51
CA VAL A 11 2.09 -6.38 -13.39
C VAL A 11 2.04 -5.29 -12.32
N ALA A 12 2.79 -5.47 -11.25
CA ALA A 12 2.70 -4.69 -10.02
C ALA A 12 1.28 -4.75 -9.42
N ALA A 13 0.48 -3.70 -9.52
CA ALA A 13 -0.91 -3.68 -9.05
C ALA A 13 -1.90 -3.37 -10.19
N THR A 14 -1.45 -3.48 -11.44
CA THR A 14 -2.28 -3.21 -12.63
C THR A 14 -2.58 -4.52 -13.35
N GLY A 15 -3.86 -4.83 -13.50
CA GLY A 15 -4.33 -5.92 -14.33
C GLY A 15 -4.25 -5.54 -15.82
N THR A 16 -4.07 -6.53 -16.67
CA THR A 16 -4.11 -6.38 -18.13
C THR A 16 -4.90 -7.55 -18.70
N PRO A 17 -5.98 -7.31 -19.48
CA PRO A 17 -6.71 -8.36 -20.16
C PRO A 17 -5.80 -9.15 -21.09
N VAL A 18 -6.05 -10.44 -21.18
CA VAL A 18 -5.32 -11.38 -22.05
C VAL A 18 -6.31 -12.28 -22.74
N THR A 19 -6.26 -12.33 -24.06
CA THR A 19 -6.94 -13.35 -24.85
C THR A 19 -5.98 -14.52 -25.05
N VAL A 20 -6.40 -15.70 -24.63
CA VAL A 20 -5.68 -16.96 -24.80
C VAL A 20 -6.25 -17.66 -26.02
N GLU A 21 -5.52 -17.61 -27.12
CA GLU A 21 -5.89 -18.30 -28.37
C GLU A 21 -5.18 -19.64 -28.42
N ALA A 22 -5.92 -20.71 -28.71
CA ALA A 22 -5.37 -22.05 -28.92
C ALA A 22 -5.66 -22.55 -30.33
N HIS A 23 -4.63 -23.01 -31.00
CA HIS A 23 -4.73 -23.63 -32.31
C HIS A 23 -4.14 -25.05 -32.29
N ILE A 24 -4.96 -26.04 -32.65
CA ILE A 24 -4.53 -27.43 -32.83
C ILE A 24 -4.46 -27.75 -34.32
N GLY A 25 -3.22 -27.90 -34.81
CA GLY A 25 -2.92 -28.16 -36.23
C GLY A 25 -2.33 -29.52 -36.46
N LEU A 26 -2.17 -29.87 -37.76
CA LEU A 26 -1.48 -31.09 -38.19
C LEU A 26 0.03 -30.98 -37.89
N GLY A 27 0.67 -32.10 -37.61
CA GLY A 27 2.12 -32.20 -37.41
C GLY A 27 2.53 -32.97 -36.16
N LEU A 28 3.83 -33.01 -35.92
CA LEU A 28 4.39 -33.69 -34.74
C LEU A 28 3.89 -33.03 -33.46
N PRO A 29 3.69 -33.81 -32.37
CA PRO A 29 3.26 -33.28 -31.08
C PRO A 29 4.27 -32.29 -30.50
N VAL A 30 3.95 -31.01 -30.61
CA VAL A 30 4.76 -29.91 -30.05
C VAL A 30 3.79 -28.93 -29.37
N PHE A 31 4.15 -28.43 -28.23
CA PHE A 31 3.43 -27.36 -27.53
C PHE A 31 4.26 -26.07 -27.50
N THR A 32 3.72 -24.99 -27.99
CA THR A 32 4.40 -23.71 -28.12
C THR A 32 3.53 -22.61 -27.52
N ILE A 33 4.11 -21.71 -26.69
CA ILE A 33 3.45 -20.51 -26.16
C ILE A 33 4.09 -19.28 -26.80
N LEU A 34 3.28 -18.45 -27.45
CA LEU A 34 3.63 -17.16 -28.03
C LEU A 34 3.06 -16.01 -27.19
N GLY A 35 3.44 -14.74 -27.46
CA GLY A 35 2.88 -13.57 -26.79
C GLY A 35 3.68 -13.11 -25.56
N ARG A 36 4.99 -13.34 -25.52
CA ARG A 36 5.94 -12.89 -24.49
C ARG A 36 5.66 -13.45 -23.07
N PRO A 37 5.49 -14.78 -22.91
CA PRO A 37 5.37 -15.40 -21.59
C PRO A 37 6.67 -15.23 -20.79
N ASP A 38 6.56 -15.11 -19.46
CA ASP A 38 7.70 -15.32 -18.55
C ASP A 38 8.02 -16.82 -18.39
N ASP A 39 9.02 -17.14 -17.58
CA ASP A 39 9.45 -18.53 -17.40
C ASP A 39 8.37 -19.36 -16.67
N VAL A 40 7.67 -18.78 -15.69
CA VAL A 40 6.58 -19.45 -14.97
C VAL A 40 5.40 -19.75 -15.90
N CYS A 41 5.08 -18.83 -16.80
CA CYS A 41 4.05 -19.02 -17.82
C CYS A 41 4.47 -20.07 -18.87
N ARG A 42 5.76 -20.21 -19.18
CA ARG A 42 6.25 -21.28 -20.07
C ARG A 42 6.12 -22.67 -19.46
N GLU A 43 6.26 -22.79 -18.15
CA GLU A 43 6.05 -24.04 -17.39
C GLU A 43 4.56 -24.47 -17.35
N SER A 44 3.62 -23.60 -17.72
CA SER A 44 2.18 -23.93 -17.82
C SER A 44 1.92 -25.17 -18.67
N ARG A 45 2.76 -25.42 -19.68
CA ARG A 45 2.65 -26.62 -20.52
C ARG A 45 2.51 -27.91 -19.69
N ASP A 46 3.42 -28.11 -18.76
CA ASP A 46 3.48 -29.38 -18.02
C ASP A 46 2.38 -29.45 -16.96
N ARG A 47 2.06 -28.30 -16.31
CA ARG A 47 0.93 -28.21 -15.38
C ARG A 47 -0.41 -28.44 -16.06
N VAL A 48 -0.67 -27.76 -17.17
CA VAL A 48 -1.92 -27.86 -17.95
C VAL A 48 -2.10 -29.28 -18.51
N ARG A 49 -1.03 -29.87 -19.07
CA ARG A 49 -1.08 -31.23 -19.58
C ARG A 49 -1.45 -32.24 -18.50
N ALA A 50 -0.76 -32.19 -17.37
CA ALA A 50 -1.05 -33.09 -16.26
C ALA A 50 -2.46 -32.91 -15.72
N ALA A 51 -2.92 -31.65 -15.54
CA ALA A 51 -4.25 -31.32 -15.08
C ALA A 51 -5.36 -31.83 -16.00
N ILE A 52 -5.20 -31.70 -17.34
CA ILE A 52 -6.14 -32.22 -18.35
C ILE A 52 -6.26 -33.71 -18.21
N LEU A 53 -5.13 -34.45 -18.19
CA LEU A 53 -5.12 -35.92 -18.11
C LEU A 53 -5.72 -36.40 -16.77
N THR A 54 -5.34 -35.80 -15.65
CA THR A 54 -5.85 -36.17 -14.31
C THR A 54 -7.34 -35.85 -14.16
N SER A 55 -7.84 -34.83 -14.88
CA SER A 55 -9.25 -34.48 -14.89
C SER A 55 -10.12 -35.41 -15.77
N GLY A 56 -9.52 -36.41 -16.40
CA GLY A 56 -10.23 -37.42 -17.21
C GLY A 56 -10.47 -37.00 -18.66
N PHE A 57 -9.79 -35.94 -19.13
CA PHE A 57 -9.77 -35.53 -20.52
C PHE A 57 -8.53 -36.10 -21.21
N HIS A 58 -8.50 -36.08 -22.54
CA HIS A 58 -7.33 -36.52 -23.30
C HIS A 58 -6.44 -35.33 -23.70
N TRP A 59 -5.14 -35.58 -23.85
CA TRP A 59 -4.20 -34.60 -24.38
C TRP A 59 -4.00 -34.80 -25.87
N PRO A 60 -4.21 -33.75 -26.75
CA PRO A 60 -4.08 -33.87 -28.17
C PRO A 60 -2.67 -34.30 -28.61
N SER A 61 -2.55 -35.40 -29.35
CA SER A 61 -1.29 -35.89 -29.94
C SER A 61 -0.97 -35.15 -31.26
N ARG A 62 -1.14 -33.82 -31.31
CA ARG A 62 -0.97 -32.94 -32.45
C ARG A 62 -0.14 -31.72 -32.05
N ARG A 63 0.15 -30.83 -32.99
CA ARG A 63 0.81 -29.55 -32.73
C ARG A 63 -0.17 -28.59 -32.08
N ILE A 64 0.14 -28.14 -30.86
CA ILE A 64 -0.62 -27.16 -30.11
C ILE A 64 0.16 -25.85 -30.07
N THR A 65 -0.46 -24.77 -30.51
CA THR A 65 0.09 -23.41 -30.44
C THR A 65 -0.84 -22.55 -29.58
N ILE A 66 -0.34 -22.00 -28.49
CA ILE A 66 -1.04 -21.04 -27.67
C ILE A 66 -0.48 -19.65 -27.96
N ASN A 67 -1.34 -18.68 -28.25
CA ASN A 67 -0.97 -17.28 -28.38
C ASN A 67 -1.63 -16.46 -27.28
N LEU A 68 -0.84 -15.67 -26.56
CA LEU A 68 -1.29 -14.81 -25.47
C LEU A 68 -1.35 -13.36 -25.98
N ALA A 69 -2.49 -12.94 -26.47
CA ALA A 69 -2.70 -11.60 -27.01
C ALA A 69 -3.10 -10.58 -25.92
N PRO A 70 -2.73 -9.29 -26.05
CA PRO A 70 -1.82 -8.73 -27.04
C PRO A 70 -0.35 -9.00 -26.69
N ALA A 71 0.53 -9.10 -27.67
CA ALA A 71 1.98 -9.33 -27.47
C ALA A 71 2.75 -8.10 -26.94
N THR A 72 2.09 -6.97 -26.75
CA THR A 72 2.69 -5.71 -26.28
C THR A 72 3.21 -5.80 -24.83
N HIS A 73 2.57 -6.59 -23.99
CA HIS A 73 2.91 -6.74 -22.58
C HIS A 73 3.47 -8.13 -22.26
N LYS A 74 4.42 -8.20 -21.33
CA LYS A 74 4.92 -9.47 -20.81
C LYS A 74 3.85 -10.11 -19.92
N LYS A 75 3.51 -11.38 -20.15
CA LYS A 75 2.61 -12.15 -19.29
C LYS A 75 3.41 -12.80 -18.19
N VAL A 76 2.93 -12.65 -16.95
CA VAL A 76 3.68 -13.05 -15.74
C VAL A 76 2.83 -14.00 -14.90
N GLY A 77 3.47 -15.07 -14.44
CA GLY A 77 2.90 -15.99 -13.46
C GLY A 77 2.03 -17.10 -14.07
N SER A 78 1.36 -17.83 -13.17
CA SER A 78 0.59 -19.05 -13.47
C SER A 78 -0.93 -18.84 -13.58
N ALA A 79 -1.40 -17.59 -13.46
CA ALA A 79 -2.83 -17.27 -13.44
C ALA A 79 -3.57 -17.65 -14.75
N LEU A 80 -2.83 -17.84 -15.85
CA LEU A 80 -3.36 -18.19 -17.17
C LEU A 80 -3.58 -19.70 -17.37
N ASP A 81 -3.10 -20.56 -16.45
CA ASP A 81 -3.15 -22.03 -16.64
C ASP A 81 -4.56 -22.53 -16.89
N LEU A 82 -5.54 -22.06 -16.11
CA LEU A 82 -6.94 -22.48 -16.28
C LEU A 82 -7.48 -22.07 -17.65
N ALA A 83 -7.21 -20.84 -18.09
CA ALA A 83 -7.65 -20.35 -19.40
C ALA A 83 -6.99 -21.14 -20.55
N ILE A 84 -5.68 -21.45 -20.41
CA ILE A 84 -4.96 -22.27 -21.41
C ILE A 84 -5.58 -23.67 -21.49
N ALA A 85 -5.90 -24.30 -20.33
CA ALA A 85 -6.54 -25.63 -20.33
C ALA A 85 -7.90 -25.61 -21.04
N ILE A 86 -8.77 -24.65 -20.71
CA ILE A 86 -10.08 -24.50 -21.36
C ILE A 86 -9.91 -24.25 -22.87
N ALA A 87 -8.98 -23.38 -23.28
CA ALA A 87 -8.72 -23.11 -24.67
C ALA A 87 -8.28 -24.38 -25.44
N VAL A 88 -7.42 -25.21 -24.83
CA VAL A 88 -7.01 -26.49 -25.41
C VAL A 88 -8.19 -27.47 -25.55
N LEU A 89 -9.01 -27.62 -24.48
CA LEU A 89 -10.18 -28.51 -24.50
C LEU A 89 -11.22 -28.09 -25.53
N VAL A 90 -11.46 -26.78 -25.71
CA VAL A 90 -12.35 -26.23 -26.72
C VAL A 90 -11.78 -26.43 -28.12
N SER A 91 -10.47 -26.16 -28.33
CA SER A 91 -9.82 -26.35 -29.64
C SER A 91 -9.76 -27.81 -30.07
N ASP A 92 -9.78 -28.76 -29.15
CA ASP A 92 -9.80 -30.20 -29.40
C ASP A 92 -11.22 -30.78 -29.39
N GLU A 93 -12.24 -29.93 -29.43
CA GLU A 93 -13.67 -30.30 -29.47
C GLU A 93 -14.15 -31.18 -28.31
N GLN A 94 -13.39 -31.23 -27.18
CA GLN A 94 -13.81 -31.88 -25.94
C GLN A 94 -14.81 -31.01 -25.14
N LEU A 95 -14.81 -29.71 -25.40
CA LEU A 95 -15.81 -28.76 -24.91
C LEU A 95 -16.39 -27.95 -26.07
N PRO A 96 -17.70 -27.66 -26.09
CA PRO A 96 -18.32 -26.81 -27.09
C PRO A 96 -17.75 -25.39 -27.09
N LEU A 97 -17.53 -24.78 -28.26
CA LEU A 97 -16.99 -23.43 -28.40
C LEU A 97 -17.83 -22.39 -27.63
N GLN A 98 -19.14 -22.52 -27.65
CA GLN A 98 -20.08 -21.58 -27.06
C GLN A 98 -19.99 -21.53 -25.52
N CYS A 99 -19.52 -22.61 -24.87
CA CYS A 99 -19.50 -22.67 -23.40
C CYS A 99 -18.49 -21.71 -22.73
N ALA A 100 -17.47 -21.29 -23.48
CA ALA A 100 -16.44 -20.37 -23.02
C ALA A 100 -16.70 -18.91 -23.43
N GLN A 101 -17.72 -18.64 -24.26
CA GLN A 101 -18.04 -17.28 -24.71
C GLN A 101 -18.53 -16.40 -23.56
N GLY A 102 -17.99 -15.18 -23.44
CA GLY A 102 -18.32 -14.24 -22.36
C GLY A 102 -17.81 -14.65 -20.97
N VAL A 103 -17.01 -15.72 -20.87
CA VAL A 103 -16.44 -16.19 -19.61
C VAL A 103 -14.93 -15.94 -19.58
N ALA A 104 -14.45 -15.35 -18.49
CA ALA A 104 -13.02 -15.22 -18.23
C ALA A 104 -12.58 -16.22 -17.15
N PHE A 105 -11.34 -16.72 -17.27
CA PHE A 105 -10.81 -17.75 -16.39
C PHE A 105 -9.49 -17.31 -15.78
N LEU A 106 -9.39 -17.41 -14.45
CA LEU A 106 -8.19 -17.12 -13.67
C LEU A 106 -7.88 -18.27 -12.73
N GLY A 107 -6.63 -18.70 -12.67
CA GLY A 107 -6.20 -19.71 -11.71
C GLY A 107 -5.01 -20.53 -12.19
N GLU A 108 -4.18 -20.96 -11.24
CA GLU A 108 -3.11 -21.91 -11.47
C GLU A 108 -3.66 -23.34 -11.43
N LEU A 109 -3.14 -24.22 -12.28
CA LEU A 109 -3.49 -25.64 -12.25
C LEU A 109 -2.43 -26.46 -11.51
N GLY A 110 -2.86 -27.21 -10.52
CA GLY A 110 -2.05 -28.29 -9.97
C GLY A 110 -2.00 -29.49 -10.88
N LEU A 111 -0.96 -30.32 -10.77
CA LEU A 111 -0.82 -31.58 -11.52
C LEU A 111 -1.97 -32.57 -11.23
N ASP A 112 -2.64 -32.38 -10.10
CA ASP A 112 -3.83 -33.13 -9.66
C ASP A 112 -5.15 -32.59 -10.21
N GLY A 113 -5.11 -31.60 -11.11
CA GLY A 113 -6.28 -30.96 -11.70
C GLY A 113 -6.97 -29.94 -10.79
N ARG A 114 -6.45 -29.64 -9.60
CA ARG A 114 -7.00 -28.62 -8.71
C ARG A 114 -6.70 -27.22 -9.24
N VAL A 115 -7.69 -26.32 -9.10
CA VAL A 115 -7.55 -24.89 -9.36
C VAL A 115 -7.02 -24.23 -8.09
N ARG A 116 -5.78 -23.73 -8.16
CA ARG A 116 -5.05 -23.11 -7.05
C ARG A 116 -5.17 -21.60 -7.07
N ALA A 117 -5.14 -21.01 -5.88
CA ALA A 117 -5.14 -19.57 -5.71
C ALA A 117 -3.91 -18.92 -6.35
N VAL A 118 -4.12 -17.73 -6.91
CA VAL A 118 -3.07 -16.91 -7.54
C VAL A 118 -3.07 -15.51 -6.93
N ALA A 119 -1.93 -14.83 -6.99
CA ALA A 119 -1.82 -13.45 -6.55
C ALA A 119 -2.38 -12.48 -7.60
N GLY A 120 -2.97 -11.38 -7.15
CA GLY A 120 -3.40 -10.31 -8.05
C GLY A 120 -4.74 -10.56 -8.73
N VAL A 121 -5.62 -11.37 -8.14
CA VAL A 121 -6.95 -11.63 -8.72
C VAL A 121 -7.80 -10.36 -8.73
N ALA A 122 -7.79 -9.54 -7.67
CA ALA A 122 -8.55 -8.29 -7.67
C ALA A 122 -8.18 -7.34 -8.83
N PRO A 123 -6.91 -6.96 -9.07
CA PRO A 123 -6.57 -6.13 -10.22
C PRO A 123 -6.82 -6.81 -11.57
N MET A 124 -6.69 -8.15 -11.68
CA MET A 124 -7.01 -8.87 -12.92
C MET A 124 -8.51 -8.83 -13.23
N VAL A 125 -9.36 -9.08 -12.23
CA VAL A 125 -10.83 -9.02 -12.39
C VAL A 125 -11.30 -7.60 -12.67
N LEU A 126 -10.68 -6.59 -12.04
CA LEU A 126 -10.97 -5.18 -12.32
C LEU A 126 -10.70 -4.85 -13.79
N ALA A 127 -9.53 -5.25 -14.29
CA ALA A 127 -9.17 -5.01 -15.68
C ALA A 127 -10.11 -5.73 -16.67
N LEU A 128 -10.55 -6.95 -16.37
CA LEU A 128 -11.52 -7.69 -17.18
C LEU A 128 -12.91 -7.04 -17.18
N ARG A 129 -13.33 -6.49 -16.05
CA ARG A 129 -14.62 -5.77 -15.92
C ARG A 129 -14.64 -4.50 -16.76
N ASP A 130 -13.52 -3.76 -16.71
CA ASP A 130 -13.40 -2.44 -17.34
C ASP A 130 -12.98 -2.54 -18.84
N ASP A 131 -12.67 -3.77 -19.32
CA ASP A 131 -12.36 -4.08 -20.71
C ASP A 131 -13.66 -4.16 -21.54
N ALA A 132 -14.23 -2.97 -21.79
CA ALA A 132 -15.39 -2.89 -22.70
C ALA A 132 -14.93 -3.10 -24.15
N PRO A 133 -15.65 -3.92 -24.95
CA PRO A 133 -15.35 -4.03 -26.36
C PRO A 133 -15.50 -2.68 -27.05
N SER A 134 -14.51 -2.29 -27.88
CA SER A 134 -14.64 -1.12 -28.73
C SER A 134 -15.76 -1.33 -29.77
N GLU A 135 -16.40 -0.27 -30.23
CA GLU A 135 -17.47 -0.38 -31.25
C GLU A 135 -16.98 -1.09 -32.53
N ASP A 136 -15.70 -0.97 -32.87
CA ASP A 136 -15.08 -1.63 -34.01
C ASP A 136 -14.87 -3.16 -33.81
N ASP A 137 -14.76 -3.62 -32.57
CA ASP A 137 -14.53 -5.01 -32.20
C ASP A 137 -15.83 -5.83 -32.11
N SER A 138 -16.99 -5.20 -32.14
CA SER A 138 -18.31 -5.83 -31.91
C SER A 138 -18.71 -6.86 -32.98
N LEU A 139 -18.02 -6.91 -34.13
CA LEU A 139 -18.29 -7.82 -35.24
C LEU A 139 -17.57 -9.18 -35.12
N MET A 140 -16.67 -9.35 -34.14
CA MET A 140 -15.96 -10.62 -33.94
C MET A 140 -16.60 -11.42 -32.79
N PRO A 141 -16.87 -12.73 -32.96
CA PRO A 141 -17.44 -13.61 -31.92
C PRO A 141 -16.61 -13.66 -30.63
N GLU A 142 -15.35 -13.26 -30.71
CA GLU A 142 -14.37 -13.24 -29.63
C GLU A 142 -14.60 -12.10 -28.63
N HIS A 143 -15.38 -11.07 -29.01
CA HIS A 143 -15.64 -9.85 -28.24
C HIS A 143 -17.01 -9.82 -27.56
N SER A 144 -17.60 -10.99 -27.30
CA SER A 144 -18.82 -11.06 -26.48
C SER A 144 -18.61 -10.32 -25.15
N PRO A 145 -19.58 -9.53 -24.67
CA PRO A 145 -19.45 -8.82 -23.39
C PRO A 145 -19.14 -9.83 -22.26
N LEU A 146 -18.34 -9.40 -21.29
CA LEU A 146 -18.01 -10.24 -20.15
C LEU A 146 -19.30 -10.54 -19.36
N GLN A 147 -19.65 -11.83 -19.25
CA GLN A 147 -20.82 -12.29 -18.51
C GLN A 147 -20.45 -12.85 -17.14
N SER A 148 -19.28 -13.50 -17.04
CA SER A 148 -18.81 -14.07 -15.78
C SER A 148 -17.30 -14.25 -15.74
N VAL A 149 -16.77 -14.28 -14.50
CA VAL A 149 -15.36 -14.59 -14.21
C VAL A 149 -15.29 -15.80 -13.30
N VAL A 150 -14.52 -16.81 -13.70
CA VAL A 150 -14.24 -18.00 -12.91
C VAL A 150 -12.90 -17.81 -12.19
N VAL A 151 -12.93 -17.89 -10.87
CA VAL A 151 -11.74 -17.73 -10.02
C VAL A 151 -11.57 -18.92 -9.06
N PRO A 152 -10.37 -19.17 -8.53
CA PRO A 152 -10.21 -20.15 -7.48
C PRO A 152 -11.05 -19.79 -6.25
N THR A 153 -11.63 -20.79 -5.58
CA THR A 153 -12.48 -20.56 -4.40
C THR A 153 -11.81 -19.70 -3.31
N LYS A 154 -10.49 -19.83 -3.15
CA LYS A 154 -9.72 -19.02 -2.18
C LYS A 154 -9.59 -17.53 -2.54
N ASN A 155 -9.77 -17.17 -3.81
CA ASN A 155 -9.70 -15.78 -4.28
C ASN A 155 -11.06 -15.08 -4.39
N ILE A 156 -12.13 -15.74 -3.99
CA ILE A 156 -13.51 -15.22 -4.07
C ILE A 156 -13.66 -13.88 -3.35
N ALA A 157 -13.14 -13.79 -2.13
CA ALA A 157 -13.27 -12.60 -1.30
C ALA A 157 -12.72 -11.34 -2.02
N GLU A 158 -11.52 -11.43 -2.58
CA GLU A 158 -10.90 -10.31 -3.31
C GLU A 158 -11.55 -10.04 -4.67
N ALA A 159 -11.98 -11.10 -5.40
CA ALA A 159 -12.65 -10.94 -6.68
C ALA A 159 -14.01 -10.22 -6.54
N ARG A 160 -14.73 -10.46 -5.45
CA ARG A 160 -16.03 -9.85 -5.17
C ARG A 160 -15.97 -8.34 -4.98
N ILE A 161 -14.86 -7.82 -4.44
CA ILE A 161 -14.70 -6.39 -4.14
C ILE A 161 -14.88 -5.54 -5.39
N VAL A 162 -14.36 -6.00 -6.52
CA VAL A 162 -14.42 -5.27 -7.79
C VAL A 162 -15.73 -5.47 -8.55
N ARG A 163 -16.70 -6.22 -7.98
CA ARG A 163 -18.06 -6.41 -8.49
C ARG A 163 -18.11 -6.77 -9.98
N PRO A 164 -17.53 -7.92 -10.42
CA PRO A 164 -17.64 -8.36 -11.81
C PRO A 164 -19.10 -8.71 -12.16
N PRO A 165 -19.47 -8.72 -13.46
CA PRO A 165 -20.84 -8.99 -13.88
C PRO A 165 -21.38 -10.36 -13.41
N GLY A 166 -20.54 -11.38 -13.35
CA GLY A 166 -20.87 -12.67 -12.75
C GLY A 166 -19.63 -13.29 -12.14
N LEU A 167 -19.72 -13.63 -10.84
CA LEU A 167 -18.60 -14.26 -10.15
C LEU A 167 -18.91 -15.73 -9.91
N ARG A 168 -18.00 -16.60 -10.35
CA ARG A 168 -18.08 -18.06 -10.21
C ARG A 168 -16.79 -18.58 -9.59
N CYS A 169 -16.89 -19.69 -8.86
CA CYS A 169 -15.73 -20.33 -8.27
C CYS A 169 -15.67 -21.82 -8.64
N ALA A 170 -14.46 -22.35 -8.64
CA ALA A 170 -14.23 -23.76 -8.84
C ALA A 170 -12.99 -24.24 -8.09
N GLN A 171 -12.97 -25.55 -7.78
CA GLN A 171 -11.86 -26.22 -7.11
C GLN A 171 -11.05 -27.11 -8.03
N THR A 172 -11.62 -27.57 -9.12
CA THR A 172 -10.94 -28.47 -10.09
C THR A 172 -11.28 -28.10 -11.52
N LEU A 173 -10.38 -28.42 -12.47
CA LEU A 173 -10.60 -28.25 -13.90
C LEU A 173 -11.83 -29.06 -14.38
N ARG A 174 -11.99 -30.29 -13.88
CA ARG A 174 -13.16 -31.11 -14.18
C ARG A 174 -14.47 -30.42 -13.81
N GLN A 175 -14.55 -29.86 -12.60
CA GLN A 175 -15.73 -29.11 -12.15
C GLN A 175 -16.02 -27.91 -13.07
N VAL A 176 -14.97 -27.14 -13.46
CA VAL A 176 -15.15 -26.03 -14.41
C VAL A 176 -15.77 -26.53 -15.72
N ALA A 177 -15.22 -27.60 -16.29
CA ALA A 177 -15.70 -28.16 -17.55
C ALA A 177 -17.16 -28.65 -17.44
N GLU A 178 -17.51 -29.40 -16.40
CA GLU A 178 -18.86 -29.91 -16.16
C GLU A 178 -19.89 -28.78 -15.95
N CYS A 179 -19.50 -27.72 -15.22
CA CYS A 179 -20.33 -26.53 -15.03
C CYS A 179 -20.54 -25.74 -16.32
N LEU A 180 -19.50 -25.62 -17.15
CA LEU A 180 -19.58 -24.90 -18.43
C LEU A 180 -20.55 -25.53 -19.41
N VAL A 181 -20.64 -26.86 -19.45
CA VAL A 181 -21.55 -27.58 -20.31
C VAL A 181 -22.93 -27.86 -19.68
N GLY A 182 -23.15 -27.38 -18.45
CA GLY A 182 -24.44 -27.51 -17.74
C GLY A 182 -24.69 -28.89 -17.14
N LEU A 183 -23.67 -29.76 -17.05
CA LEU A 183 -23.78 -31.07 -16.40
C LEU A 183 -23.92 -30.98 -14.89
N MET A 184 -23.40 -29.90 -14.28
CA MET A 184 -23.61 -29.59 -12.86
C MET A 184 -23.75 -28.07 -12.65
N PRO A 185 -24.44 -27.64 -11.58
CA PRO A 185 -24.52 -26.23 -11.23
C PRO A 185 -23.16 -25.72 -10.74
N TRP A 186 -22.91 -24.42 -10.92
CA TRP A 186 -21.77 -23.77 -10.31
C TRP A 186 -21.92 -23.80 -8.79
N PRO A 187 -20.82 -24.00 -8.04
CA PRO A 187 -20.84 -23.88 -6.58
C PRO A 187 -21.34 -22.50 -6.15
N ASP A 188 -22.06 -22.48 -5.05
CA ASP A 188 -22.46 -21.23 -4.43
C ASP A 188 -21.22 -20.40 -4.09
N VAL A 189 -21.29 -19.12 -4.38
CA VAL A 189 -20.26 -18.17 -4.00
C VAL A 189 -20.39 -17.91 -2.51
N PRO A 190 -19.40 -18.30 -1.68
CA PRO A 190 -19.48 -18.11 -0.23
C PRO A 190 -19.81 -16.66 0.13
N GLU A 191 -20.73 -16.46 1.04
CA GLU A 191 -20.95 -15.14 1.62
C GLU A 191 -19.71 -14.72 2.39
N VAL A 192 -19.11 -13.61 1.97
CA VAL A 192 -18.00 -12.99 2.69
C VAL A 192 -18.63 -12.17 3.82
N ARG A 193 -18.45 -12.61 5.05
CA ARG A 193 -18.81 -11.79 6.21
C ARG A 193 -17.93 -10.55 6.19
N LEU A 194 -18.56 -9.39 6.14
CA LEU A 194 -17.92 -8.11 6.40
C LEU A 194 -17.67 -8.00 7.91
N ASP A 195 -17.05 -9.02 8.48
CA ASP A 195 -16.74 -9.00 9.89
C ASP A 195 -15.51 -8.11 10.05
N ASP A 196 -15.70 -6.97 10.71
CA ASP A 196 -14.63 -6.06 11.14
C ASP A 196 -13.68 -6.71 12.16
N GLY A 197 -13.89 -7.99 12.42
CA GLY A 197 -13.27 -8.85 13.43
C GLY A 197 -11.80 -9.18 13.24
N TYR A 198 -11.08 -8.55 12.34
CA TYR A 198 -9.61 -8.54 12.42
C TYR A 198 -9.15 -7.52 13.47
N LEU A 199 -9.73 -7.62 14.65
CA LEU A 199 -9.14 -7.24 15.92
C LEU A 199 -8.13 -8.34 16.32
N GLY A 200 -7.14 -8.62 15.48
CA GLY A 200 -5.90 -9.15 16.02
C GLY A 200 -5.46 -8.15 17.07
N ASP A 201 -4.89 -8.60 18.19
CA ASP A 201 -4.52 -7.84 19.39
C ASP A 201 -4.15 -6.39 19.08
N ALA A 202 -5.16 -5.52 18.99
CA ALA A 202 -4.99 -4.13 18.62
C ALA A 202 -4.30 -3.48 19.80
N LEU A 203 -3.03 -3.14 19.62
CA LEU A 203 -2.22 -2.46 20.62
C LEU A 203 -2.95 -1.19 21.07
N ASP A 204 -3.33 -1.10 22.34
CA ASP A 204 -4.00 0.08 22.86
C ASP A 204 -2.99 1.18 23.23
N LEU A 205 -3.36 2.43 22.99
CA LEU A 205 -2.52 3.57 23.33
C LEU A 205 -2.46 3.78 24.85
N SER A 206 -3.39 3.23 25.62
CA SER A 206 -3.37 3.24 27.10
C SER A 206 -2.15 2.53 27.69
N ASP A 207 -1.55 1.56 26.96
CA ASP A 207 -0.32 0.90 27.40
C ASP A 207 0.89 1.85 27.43
N VAL A 208 0.81 2.99 26.71
CA VAL A 208 1.87 4.00 26.69
C VAL A 208 1.72 4.89 27.91
N ARG A 209 2.54 4.66 28.92
CA ARG A 209 2.56 5.42 30.16
C ARG A 209 3.37 6.69 30.01
N GLY A 210 2.90 7.80 30.56
CA GLY A 210 3.53 9.11 30.42
C GLY A 210 3.61 9.58 28.97
N GLN A 211 4.76 10.07 28.52
CA GLN A 211 5.07 10.43 27.12
C GLN A 211 4.12 11.45 26.49
N ALA A 212 3.62 12.43 27.29
CA ALA A 212 2.58 13.37 26.85
C ALA A 212 2.91 14.06 25.50
N ALA A 213 4.15 14.53 25.33
CA ALA A 213 4.58 15.19 24.08
C ALA A 213 4.56 14.23 22.88
N ALA A 214 4.99 12.98 23.06
CA ALA A 214 5.00 11.99 21.98
C ALA A 214 3.58 11.54 21.61
N ARG A 215 2.70 11.37 22.61
CA ARG A 215 1.27 11.09 22.40
C ARG A 215 0.58 12.22 21.64
N LEU A 216 0.85 13.47 22.01
CA LEU A 216 0.37 14.64 21.26
C LEU A 216 0.91 14.64 19.83
N GLY A 217 2.18 14.32 19.63
CA GLY A 217 2.79 14.20 18.29
C GLY A 217 2.08 13.16 17.41
N LEU A 218 1.72 11.98 17.97
CA LEU A 218 0.93 10.95 17.29
C LEU A 218 -0.47 11.46 16.94
N GLU A 219 -1.16 12.08 17.89
CA GLU A 219 -2.50 12.63 17.69
C GLU A 219 -2.51 13.70 16.59
N LEU A 220 -1.53 14.61 16.57
CA LEU A 220 -1.39 15.64 15.52
C LEU A 220 -1.04 15.04 14.16
N SER A 221 -0.14 14.04 14.14
CA SER A 221 0.18 13.28 12.93
C SER A 221 -1.08 12.65 12.33
N ALA A 222 -1.88 11.98 13.16
CA ALA A 222 -3.15 11.38 12.74
C ALA A 222 -4.17 12.43 12.30
N SER A 223 -4.37 13.52 13.08
CA SER A 223 -5.38 14.55 12.80
C SER A 223 -5.09 15.35 11.53
N GLY A 224 -3.85 15.80 11.37
CA GLY A 224 -3.46 16.67 10.26
C GLY A 224 -2.87 15.94 9.04
N GLY A 225 -2.55 14.66 9.15
CA GLY A 225 -1.81 13.91 8.13
C GLY A 225 -0.32 14.28 8.09
N HIS A 226 0.24 14.73 9.23
CA HIS A 226 1.62 15.18 9.32
C HIS A 226 2.62 14.03 9.43
N HIS A 227 3.75 14.13 8.75
CA HIS A 227 4.87 13.21 8.95
C HIS A 227 5.53 13.46 10.30
N LEU A 228 5.84 12.38 11.03
CA LEU A 228 6.29 12.41 12.43
C LEU A 228 7.70 11.84 12.58
N LEU A 229 8.58 12.56 13.26
CA LEU A 229 9.89 12.05 13.68
C LEU A 229 9.97 11.96 15.21
N LEU A 230 10.22 10.76 15.70
CA LEU A 230 10.46 10.46 17.10
C LEU A 230 11.97 10.42 17.36
N VAL A 231 12.46 11.31 18.20
CA VAL A 231 13.89 11.41 18.55
C VAL A 231 14.06 11.05 20.01
N GLY A 232 14.82 10.03 20.33
CA GLY A 232 15.01 9.64 21.74
C GLY A 232 16.03 8.52 21.92
N PRO A 233 16.51 8.29 23.16
CA PRO A 233 17.47 7.23 23.43
C PRO A 233 16.89 5.83 23.16
N PRO A 234 17.73 4.80 23.04
CA PRO A 234 17.27 3.42 23.00
C PRO A 234 16.39 3.07 24.21
N GLY A 235 15.33 2.29 23.99
CA GLY A 235 14.39 1.88 25.04
C GLY A 235 13.43 2.98 25.51
N SER A 236 13.30 4.11 24.79
CA SER A 236 12.34 5.16 25.13
C SER A 236 10.91 4.92 24.61
N GLY A 237 10.63 3.78 23.96
CA GLY A 237 9.27 3.43 23.50
C GLY A 237 8.87 3.97 22.11
N LYS A 238 9.82 4.45 21.28
CA LYS A 238 9.54 5.02 19.96
C LYS A 238 8.78 4.06 19.04
N THR A 239 9.23 2.80 18.97
CA THR A 239 8.60 1.74 18.15
C THR A 239 7.20 1.41 18.67
N MET A 240 7.05 1.33 20.00
CA MET A 240 5.77 1.09 20.67
C MET A 240 4.73 2.18 20.34
N LEU A 241 5.15 3.44 20.33
CA LEU A 241 4.33 4.58 19.93
C LEU A 241 3.91 4.50 18.45
N ALA A 242 4.86 4.23 17.54
CA ALA A 242 4.59 4.17 16.10
C ALA A 242 3.60 3.05 15.73
N GLN A 243 3.71 1.90 16.38
CA GLN A 243 2.81 0.76 16.16
C GLN A 243 1.35 1.03 16.55
N ARG A 244 1.10 2.01 17.41
CA ARG A 244 -0.26 2.40 17.85
C ARG A 244 -0.91 3.46 16.97
N LEU A 245 -0.13 4.10 16.08
CA LEU A 245 -0.67 5.13 15.18
C LEU A 245 -1.81 4.62 14.28
N PRO A 246 -1.75 3.43 13.65
CA PRO A 246 -2.87 2.93 12.85
C PRO A 246 -4.20 2.83 13.61
N GLY A 247 -4.14 2.53 14.92
CA GLY A 247 -5.33 2.41 15.78
C GLY A 247 -6.09 3.71 15.99
N ILE A 248 -5.44 4.86 15.88
CA ILE A 248 -6.08 6.18 16.00
C ILE A 248 -6.40 6.83 14.65
N LEU A 249 -6.02 6.19 13.52
CA LEU A 249 -6.41 6.64 12.19
C LEU A 249 -7.84 6.16 11.87
N PRO A 250 -8.61 6.94 11.11
CA PRO A 250 -9.92 6.50 10.63
C PRO A 250 -9.78 5.32 9.66
N VAL A 251 -10.88 4.59 9.46
CA VAL A 251 -10.99 3.61 8.38
C VAL A 251 -10.75 4.30 7.03
N LEU A 252 -10.25 3.54 6.06
CA LEU A 252 -10.00 4.05 4.72
C LEU A 252 -11.32 4.36 4.01
N ASP A 253 -11.33 5.42 3.21
CA ASP A 253 -12.42 5.66 2.27
C ASP A 253 -12.45 4.57 1.18
N GLU A 254 -13.58 4.43 0.49
CA GLU A 254 -13.83 3.34 -0.45
C GLU A 254 -12.75 3.26 -1.55
N GLN A 255 -12.34 4.41 -2.09
CA GLN A 255 -11.33 4.45 -3.14
C GLN A 255 -9.95 4.04 -2.61
N THR A 256 -9.53 4.60 -1.49
CA THR A 256 -8.23 4.27 -0.86
C THR A 256 -8.19 2.81 -0.41
N ALA A 257 -9.30 2.28 0.11
CA ALA A 257 -9.45 0.88 0.50
C ALA A 257 -9.30 -0.05 -0.71
N LEU A 258 -9.93 0.29 -1.84
CA LEU A 258 -9.79 -0.45 -3.09
C LEU A 258 -8.34 -0.41 -3.60
N GLU A 259 -7.72 0.78 -3.69
CA GLU A 259 -6.33 0.95 -4.13
C GLU A 259 -5.36 0.12 -3.26
N ALA A 260 -5.50 0.18 -1.93
CA ALA A 260 -4.68 -0.61 -0.99
C ALA A 260 -4.90 -2.12 -1.18
N THR A 261 -6.13 -2.54 -1.44
CA THR A 261 -6.48 -3.94 -1.69
C THR A 261 -5.84 -4.45 -2.98
N LEU A 262 -5.92 -3.68 -4.08
CA LEU A 262 -5.31 -4.05 -5.37
C LEU A 262 -3.80 -4.22 -5.24
N ILE A 263 -3.13 -3.32 -4.51
CA ILE A 263 -1.69 -3.40 -4.25
C ILE A 263 -1.36 -4.65 -3.44
N ARG A 264 -2.11 -4.92 -2.37
CA ARG A 264 -1.87 -6.06 -1.49
C ARG A 264 -2.17 -7.40 -2.17
N SER A 265 -3.25 -7.48 -2.95
CA SER A 265 -3.58 -8.62 -3.80
C SER A 265 -2.42 -8.94 -4.76
N ALA A 266 -1.90 -7.93 -5.47
CA ALA A 266 -0.81 -8.09 -6.43
C ALA A 266 0.54 -8.47 -5.77
N SER A 267 0.77 -8.08 -4.53
CA SER A 267 1.98 -8.50 -3.78
C SER A 267 1.96 -9.98 -3.42
N GLY A 268 0.78 -10.60 -3.38
CA GLY A 268 0.56 -11.97 -2.90
C GLY A 268 0.48 -12.08 -1.38
N GLU A 269 0.44 -10.96 -0.65
CA GLU A 269 0.21 -10.99 0.80
C GLU A 269 -1.24 -11.34 1.12
N PRO A 270 -1.49 -12.04 2.23
CA PRO A 270 -2.86 -12.38 2.64
C PRO A 270 -3.73 -11.15 2.80
N LEU A 271 -4.92 -11.19 2.22
CA LEU A 271 -5.96 -10.18 2.42
C LEU A 271 -6.77 -10.48 3.69
N PRO A 272 -7.44 -9.46 4.27
CA PRO A 272 -8.41 -9.69 5.32
C PRO A 272 -9.52 -10.69 4.88
N PRO A 273 -10.21 -11.36 5.80
CA PRO A 273 -11.31 -12.28 5.46
C PRO A 273 -12.42 -11.64 4.64
N SER A 274 -12.68 -10.33 4.83
CA SER A 274 -13.59 -9.53 4.00
C SER A 274 -13.11 -9.35 2.56
N GLY A 275 -11.83 -9.60 2.28
CA GLY A 275 -11.17 -9.33 1.02
C GLY A 275 -10.76 -7.86 0.85
N LEU A 276 -11.35 -6.91 1.58
CA LEU A 276 -11.10 -5.47 1.47
C LEU A 276 -10.22 -4.96 2.61
N VAL A 277 -9.17 -4.22 2.27
CA VAL A 277 -8.32 -3.53 3.24
C VAL A 277 -9.03 -2.25 3.68
N THR A 278 -9.72 -2.29 4.81
CA THR A 278 -10.47 -1.15 5.36
C THR A 278 -9.68 -0.36 6.40
N ARG A 279 -8.72 -0.99 7.06
CA ARG A 279 -7.88 -0.35 8.08
C ARG A 279 -6.56 0.13 7.49
N PRO A 280 -6.04 1.30 7.93
CA PRO A 280 -4.75 1.80 7.50
C PRO A 280 -3.64 0.77 7.75
N PRO A 281 -2.91 0.32 6.71
CA PRO A 281 -1.79 -0.60 6.89
C PRO A 281 -0.61 0.07 7.57
N ILE A 282 0.19 -0.70 8.32
CA ILE A 282 1.51 -0.26 8.78
C ILE A 282 2.59 -1.11 8.13
N ARG A 283 3.61 -0.44 7.57
CA ARG A 283 4.79 -1.10 7.00
C ARG A 283 6.03 -0.67 7.77
N MET A 284 6.83 -1.65 8.15
CA MET A 284 8.01 -1.46 9.00
C MET A 284 9.21 -2.18 8.36
N PRO A 285 9.75 -1.66 7.23
CA PRO A 285 10.89 -2.29 6.58
C PRO A 285 12.13 -2.21 7.48
N HIS A 286 12.93 -3.27 7.44
CA HIS A 286 14.22 -3.29 8.13
C HIS A 286 15.17 -2.25 7.51
N HIS A 287 16.04 -1.63 8.30
CA HIS A 287 16.97 -0.59 7.82
C HIS A 287 17.95 -1.10 6.73
N GLY A 288 18.22 -2.42 6.67
CA GLY A 288 18.98 -3.06 5.60
C GLY A 288 18.20 -3.26 4.28
N ALA A 289 16.94 -2.85 4.18
CA ALA A 289 16.15 -2.99 2.96
C ALA A 289 16.76 -2.19 1.80
N SER A 290 16.74 -2.77 0.59
CA SER A 290 17.23 -2.09 -0.61
C SER A 290 16.23 -1.03 -1.10
N ALA A 291 16.71 -0.05 -1.87
CA ALA A 291 15.83 0.95 -2.50
C ALA A 291 14.75 0.29 -3.37
N VAL A 292 15.08 -0.82 -4.05
CA VAL A 292 14.11 -1.59 -4.86
C VAL A 292 13.02 -2.22 -4.00
N SER A 293 13.37 -2.75 -2.82
CA SER A 293 12.39 -3.32 -1.88
C SER A 293 11.46 -2.22 -1.35
N ILE A 294 11.99 -1.04 -1.08
CA ILE A 294 11.23 0.10 -0.53
C ILE A 294 10.28 0.70 -1.59
N VAL A 295 10.80 1.05 -2.76
CA VAL A 295 10.03 1.75 -3.81
C VAL A 295 9.26 0.79 -4.71
N GLY A 296 9.72 -0.44 -4.80
CA GLY A 296 9.20 -1.43 -5.74
C GLY A 296 10.08 -1.57 -6.96
N GLY A 297 9.94 -2.70 -7.61
CA GLY A 297 10.73 -3.05 -8.79
C GLY A 297 10.92 -4.56 -8.91
N GLY A 298 11.94 -4.98 -9.59
CA GLY A 298 12.28 -6.38 -9.84
C GLY A 298 12.82 -6.57 -11.26
N SER A 299 13.73 -7.50 -11.48
CA SER A 299 14.30 -7.76 -12.81
C SER A 299 13.38 -8.60 -13.69
N SER A 300 12.74 -9.61 -13.12
CA SER A 300 11.87 -10.55 -13.82
C SER A 300 10.39 -10.18 -13.74
N SER A 301 9.92 -9.74 -12.56
CA SER A 301 8.55 -9.26 -12.34
C SER A 301 8.58 -7.96 -11.52
N LEU A 302 7.75 -7.01 -11.91
CA LEU A 302 7.53 -5.77 -11.14
C LEU A 302 6.60 -6.09 -9.97
N ARG A 303 7.07 -5.87 -8.74
CA ARG A 303 6.27 -6.00 -7.51
C ARG A 303 6.12 -4.65 -6.82
N PRO A 304 4.98 -4.37 -6.16
CA PRO A 304 4.83 -3.23 -5.29
C PRO A 304 5.89 -3.25 -4.18
N GLY A 305 6.48 -2.10 -3.87
CA GLY A 305 7.38 -1.94 -2.73
C GLY A 305 6.66 -1.55 -1.45
N GLU A 306 7.42 -1.47 -0.34
CA GLU A 306 6.90 -1.13 0.99
C GLU A 306 6.14 0.21 1.00
N VAL A 307 6.57 1.16 0.19
CA VAL A 307 5.93 2.48 0.06
C VAL A 307 4.51 2.37 -0.52
N SER A 308 4.33 1.57 -1.58
CA SER A 308 3.01 1.32 -2.14
C SER A 308 2.17 0.44 -1.20
N MET A 309 2.78 -0.53 -0.52
CA MET A 309 2.12 -1.36 0.49
C MET A 309 1.65 -0.58 1.72
N ALA A 310 2.26 0.59 1.98
CA ALA A 310 1.84 1.53 3.04
C ALA A 310 0.73 2.49 2.59
N HIS A 311 0.22 2.37 1.36
CA HIS A 311 -0.78 3.29 0.82
C HIS A 311 -2.04 3.35 1.71
N GLY A 312 -2.50 4.57 2.02
CA GLY A 312 -3.60 4.82 2.95
C GLY A 312 -3.23 4.70 4.43
N GLY A 313 -2.00 4.27 4.76
CA GLY A 313 -1.57 3.96 6.12
C GLY A 313 -0.27 4.62 6.54
N VAL A 314 0.60 3.84 7.17
CA VAL A 314 1.82 4.30 7.83
C VAL A 314 3.04 3.55 7.28
N LEU A 315 4.06 4.30 6.87
CA LEU A 315 5.41 3.78 6.66
C LEU A 315 6.26 4.18 7.87
N PHE A 316 6.65 3.21 8.67
CA PHE A 316 7.51 3.42 9.83
C PHE A 316 8.95 3.00 9.54
N LEU A 317 9.88 3.94 9.69
CA LEU A 317 11.32 3.70 9.54
C LEU A 317 11.97 3.78 10.92
N ASP A 318 12.19 2.62 11.51
CA ASP A 318 12.94 2.55 12.77
C ASP A 318 14.44 2.67 12.50
N GLU A 319 15.19 3.18 13.49
CA GLU A 319 16.62 3.43 13.34
C GLU A 319 16.97 4.20 12.05
N LEU A 320 16.24 5.28 11.80
CA LEU A 320 16.31 6.07 10.55
C LEU A 320 17.75 6.41 10.13
N GLY A 321 18.65 6.60 11.10
CA GLY A 321 20.07 6.87 10.85
C GLY A 321 20.87 5.70 10.28
N GLU A 322 20.33 4.48 10.29
CA GLU A 322 21.00 3.29 9.77
C GLU A 322 20.61 2.95 8.33
N PHE A 323 19.55 3.57 7.80
CA PHE A 323 19.19 3.41 6.39
C PHE A 323 20.25 3.99 5.45
N ALA A 324 20.48 3.32 4.34
CA ALA A 324 21.35 3.84 3.29
C ALA A 324 20.79 5.18 2.75
N PRO A 325 21.64 6.19 2.50
CA PRO A 325 21.19 7.49 1.96
C PRO A 325 20.37 7.38 0.68
N SER A 326 20.72 6.42 -0.20
CA SER A 326 20.00 6.15 -1.45
C SER A 326 18.54 5.71 -1.22
N VAL A 327 18.26 5.00 -0.12
CA VAL A 327 16.91 4.60 0.28
C VAL A 327 16.10 5.81 0.71
N LEU A 328 16.67 6.67 1.57
CA LEU A 328 16.02 7.89 2.03
C LEU A 328 15.77 8.87 0.88
N ASP A 329 16.71 8.96 -0.07
CA ASP A 329 16.54 9.80 -1.26
C ASP A 329 15.45 9.27 -2.19
N ALA A 330 15.29 7.95 -2.31
CA ALA A 330 14.23 7.34 -3.11
C ALA A 330 12.81 7.63 -2.57
N LEU A 331 12.68 7.93 -1.27
CA LEU A 331 11.40 8.30 -0.66
C LEU A 331 10.94 9.72 -0.98
N ARG A 332 11.82 10.59 -1.48
CA ARG A 332 11.49 12.02 -1.70
C ARG A 332 10.34 12.20 -2.67
N GLN A 333 10.38 11.51 -3.81
CA GLN A 333 9.33 11.64 -4.83
C GLN A 333 7.98 11.12 -4.33
N PRO A 334 7.86 9.90 -3.76
CA PRO A 334 6.58 9.44 -3.19
C PRO A 334 5.99 10.38 -2.13
N LEU A 335 6.84 10.98 -1.28
CA LEU A 335 6.40 11.91 -0.23
C LEU A 335 5.87 13.23 -0.80
N GLU A 336 6.34 13.65 -1.98
CA GLU A 336 5.87 14.89 -2.64
C GLU A 336 4.64 14.64 -3.51
N GLU A 337 4.66 13.59 -4.32
CA GLU A 337 3.66 13.36 -5.34
C GLU A 337 2.55 12.39 -4.90
N GLY A 338 2.77 11.61 -3.84
CA GLY A 338 1.84 10.58 -3.38
C GLY A 338 1.71 9.40 -4.35
N VAL A 339 2.66 9.26 -5.28
CA VAL A 339 2.72 8.18 -6.27
C VAL A 339 4.16 7.73 -6.50
N ILE A 340 4.30 6.48 -6.92
CA ILE A 340 5.56 5.94 -7.45
C ILE A 340 5.42 5.76 -8.95
N ARG A 341 6.37 6.29 -9.71
CA ARG A 341 6.47 6.06 -11.15
C ARG A 341 7.61 5.10 -11.45
N VAL A 342 7.28 3.91 -11.92
CA VAL A 342 8.26 2.94 -12.39
C VAL A 342 8.28 2.98 -13.91
N SER A 343 9.41 3.42 -14.47
CA SER A 343 9.65 3.43 -15.93
C SER A 343 10.70 2.38 -16.28
N ARG A 344 10.37 1.48 -17.19
CA ARG A 344 11.30 0.51 -17.79
C ARG A 344 11.10 0.49 -19.30
N ALA A 345 12.02 -0.17 -20.01
CA ALA A 345 12.06 -0.17 -21.48
C ALA A 345 10.71 -0.40 -22.18
N HIS A 346 9.81 -1.17 -21.56
CA HIS A 346 8.51 -1.53 -22.15
C HIS A 346 7.30 -1.35 -21.20
N THR A 347 7.50 -0.73 -20.02
CA THR A 347 6.43 -0.63 -19.02
C THR A 347 6.56 0.68 -18.25
N ARG A 348 5.52 1.48 -18.27
CA ARG A 348 5.37 2.66 -17.40
C ARG A 348 4.18 2.41 -16.49
N LEU A 349 4.42 2.40 -15.19
CA LEU A 349 3.39 2.17 -14.19
C LEU A 349 3.43 3.29 -13.16
N THR A 350 2.26 3.69 -12.73
CA THR A 350 2.08 4.62 -11.61
C THR A 350 1.32 3.88 -10.52
N LEU A 351 1.93 3.77 -9.34
CA LEU A 351 1.31 3.14 -8.18
C LEU A 351 1.00 4.22 -7.15
N PRO A 352 -0.16 4.18 -6.51
CA PRO A 352 -0.47 5.09 -5.42
C PRO A 352 0.46 4.82 -4.23
N ALA A 353 0.86 5.91 -3.55
CA ALA A 353 1.83 5.90 -2.47
C ALA A 353 1.56 7.04 -1.47
N ARG A 354 0.30 7.21 -1.08
CA ARG A 354 -0.12 8.19 -0.08
C ARG A 354 -0.07 7.55 1.30
N PHE A 355 0.91 7.91 2.10
CA PHE A 355 1.12 7.34 3.44
C PHE A 355 1.60 8.42 4.41
N THR A 356 1.43 8.16 5.70
CA THR A 356 2.07 8.94 6.76
C THR A 356 3.45 8.36 7.04
N LEU A 357 4.51 9.16 6.86
CA LEU A 357 5.86 8.76 7.23
C LEU A 357 6.06 8.98 8.72
N VAL A 358 6.45 7.93 9.43
CA VAL A 358 6.93 7.99 10.80
C VAL A 358 8.39 7.53 10.83
N GLY A 359 9.26 8.35 11.37
CA GLY A 359 10.66 7.98 11.58
C GLY A 359 10.97 7.88 13.07
N ALA A 360 11.85 6.96 13.43
CA ALA A 360 12.44 6.93 14.77
C ALA A 360 13.95 6.95 14.66
N THR A 361 14.59 7.77 15.49
CA THR A 361 16.05 7.89 15.51
C THR A 361 16.58 8.17 16.90
N ASN A 362 17.81 7.80 17.12
CA ASN A 362 18.53 8.23 18.33
C ASN A 362 19.01 9.68 18.16
N PRO A 363 19.16 10.44 19.23
CA PRO A 363 19.63 11.82 19.17
C PRO A 363 21.10 11.94 18.74
N CYS A 364 21.89 10.89 18.94
CA CYS A 364 23.30 10.81 18.57
C CYS A 364 23.73 9.34 18.40
N PRO A 365 24.94 9.05 17.85
CA PRO A 365 25.42 7.69 17.63
C PRO A 365 25.51 6.83 18.89
N CYS A 366 25.90 7.40 20.04
CA CYS A 366 25.97 6.66 21.31
C CYS A 366 24.58 6.43 21.97
N GLY A 367 23.54 7.10 21.46
CA GLY A 367 22.20 7.02 22.05
C GLY A 367 21.98 7.81 23.34
N GLY A 368 23.03 8.35 23.95
CA GLY A 368 22.96 9.05 25.24
C GLY A 368 22.08 10.29 25.23
N GLY A 369 22.26 11.15 24.26
CA GLY A 369 21.36 12.24 23.85
C GLY A 369 21.19 13.42 24.79
N ALA A 370 21.34 13.26 26.09
CA ALA A 370 21.21 14.36 27.05
C ALA A 370 22.57 15.05 27.30
N PRO A 371 22.58 16.35 27.59
CA PRO A 371 23.80 17.01 28.07
C PRO A 371 24.36 16.25 29.28
N GLY A 372 25.63 15.85 29.19
CA GLY A 372 26.32 15.08 30.27
C GLY A 372 26.23 13.55 30.13
N SER A 373 25.35 13.00 29.30
CA SER A 373 25.28 11.54 29.03
C SER A 373 25.74 11.16 27.62
N CYS A 374 26.03 12.15 26.75
CA CYS A 374 26.54 11.92 25.41
C CYS A 374 28.08 11.90 25.42
N GLU A 375 28.67 10.76 25.00
CA GLU A 375 30.12 10.56 24.88
C GLU A 375 30.66 10.88 23.48
N CYS A 376 29.81 11.28 22.53
CA CYS A 376 30.20 11.55 21.16
C CYS A 376 31.07 12.81 21.05
N ASP A 377 32.14 12.73 20.26
CA ASP A 377 32.87 13.90 19.81
C ASP A 377 32.12 14.66 18.70
N GLU A 378 32.58 15.88 18.37
CA GLU A 378 31.94 16.70 17.33
C GLU A 378 32.07 16.09 15.93
N VAL A 379 33.08 15.27 15.69
CA VAL A 379 33.30 14.58 14.42
C VAL A 379 32.23 13.51 14.24
N ALA A 380 31.98 12.68 15.28
CA ALA A 380 30.94 11.66 15.27
C ALA A 380 29.54 12.28 15.10
N LEU A 381 29.25 13.37 15.81
CA LEU A 381 27.99 14.11 15.68
C LEU A 381 27.82 14.69 14.27
N THR A 382 28.89 15.26 13.70
CA THR A 382 28.84 15.81 12.34
C THR A 382 28.64 14.70 11.30
N LYS A 383 29.32 13.55 11.44
CA LYS A 383 29.13 12.37 10.58
C LYS A 383 27.70 11.85 10.68
N TYR A 384 27.14 11.81 11.89
CA TYR A 384 25.77 11.38 12.13
C TYR A 384 24.75 12.34 11.49
N ARG A 385 24.91 13.65 11.68
CA ARG A 385 24.08 14.68 11.02
C ARG A 385 24.07 14.56 9.49
N ARG A 386 25.22 14.23 8.89
CA ARG A 386 25.34 14.06 7.43
C ARG A 386 24.58 12.85 6.86
N ARG A 387 24.22 11.86 7.71
CA ARG A 387 23.34 10.74 7.29
C ARG A 387 21.93 11.23 6.95
N PHE A 388 21.49 12.28 7.60
CA PHE A 388 20.21 12.90 7.35
C PHE A 388 20.39 14.10 6.42
N SER A 389 20.00 13.96 5.16
CA SER A 389 19.99 15.16 4.31
C SER A 389 18.97 16.18 4.85
N GLY A 390 19.35 17.46 4.90
CA GLY A 390 18.44 18.53 5.31
C GLY A 390 17.09 18.47 4.61
N PRO A 391 17.04 18.30 3.27
CA PRO A 391 15.80 18.15 2.51
C PRO A 391 14.93 16.95 2.93
N PHE A 392 15.52 15.85 3.42
CA PHE A 392 14.73 14.71 3.92
C PHE A 392 14.14 14.99 5.30
N LEU A 393 14.95 15.50 6.24
CA LEU A 393 14.45 15.92 7.55
C LEU A 393 13.34 16.97 7.43
N ASP A 394 13.43 17.81 6.43
CA ASP A 394 12.39 18.81 6.15
C ASP A 394 11.06 18.19 5.72
N ARG A 395 10.95 16.89 5.47
CA ARG A 395 9.66 16.22 5.23
C ARG A 395 8.87 15.98 6.53
N PHE A 396 9.52 15.93 7.67
CA PHE A 396 8.84 15.75 8.96
C PHE A 396 8.30 17.10 9.48
N ASP A 397 6.98 17.21 9.53
CA ASP A 397 6.30 18.40 10.05
C ASP A 397 6.38 18.48 11.58
N VAL A 398 6.22 17.32 12.23
CA VAL A 398 6.25 17.14 13.68
C VAL A 398 7.50 16.35 14.06
N ARG A 399 8.29 16.89 14.98
CA ARG A 399 9.49 16.24 15.51
C ARG A 399 9.48 16.32 17.03
N VAL A 400 9.38 15.17 17.69
CA VAL A 400 9.18 15.10 19.13
C VAL A 400 10.36 14.42 19.81
N LEU A 401 10.78 14.97 20.94
CA LEU A 401 11.71 14.31 21.85
C LEU A 401 10.94 13.28 22.69
N VAL A 402 11.40 12.03 22.62
CA VAL A 402 10.85 10.91 23.38
C VAL A 402 11.82 10.60 24.52
N HIS A 403 11.44 10.89 25.74
CA HIS A 403 12.25 10.60 26.92
C HIS A 403 12.00 9.17 27.42
N ARG A 404 12.93 8.63 28.21
CA ARG A 404 12.63 7.41 28.97
C ARG A 404 11.57 7.75 30.01
N PRO A 405 10.51 6.95 30.14
CA PRO A 405 9.53 7.16 31.20
C PRO A 405 10.21 7.10 32.57
N GLY A 406 9.74 7.91 33.52
CA GLY A 406 10.18 7.89 34.90
C GLY A 406 9.80 6.58 35.61
N VAL A 407 10.47 6.26 36.70
CA VAL A 407 10.18 5.05 37.47
C VAL A 407 8.73 5.05 37.98
N GLU A 408 8.24 6.19 38.44
CA GLU A 408 6.86 6.36 38.91
C GLU A 408 5.83 6.19 37.79
N GLU A 409 6.14 6.67 36.56
CA GLU A 409 5.28 6.46 35.38
C GLU A 409 5.23 4.98 34.93
N LEU A 410 6.35 4.24 35.10
CA LEU A 410 6.42 2.83 34.73
C LEU A 410 5.76 1.90 35.75
N LEU A 411 5.94 2.21 37.06
CA LEU A 411 5.45 1.37 38.16
C LEU A 411 4.07 1.79 38.67
N GLY A 412 3.62 3.00 38.31
CA GLY A 412 2.30 3.51 38.72
C GLY A 412 1.16 2.75 38.04
N ASP A 413 -0.03 2.84 38.63
CA ASP A 413 -1.25 2.19 38.11
C ASP A 413 -1.99 3.05 37.06
N GLU A 414 -1.55 4.29 36.83
CA GLU A 414 -2.19 5.21 35.90
C GLU A 414 -1.94 4.75 34.45
N LEU A 415 -3.01 4.33 33.78
CA LEU A 415 -3.00 4.06 32.36
C LEU A 415 -3.10 5.35 31.56
N GLY A 416 -2.51 5.37 30.37
CA GLY A 416 -2.71 6.46 29.44
C GLY A 416 -4.14 6.50 28.89
N GLU A 417 -4.48 7.56 28.14
CA GLU A 417 -5.76 7.60 27.39
C GLU A 417 -5.84 6.45 26.39
N SER A 418 -7.03 5.84 26.27
CA SER A 418 -7.27 4.73 25.36
C SER A 418 -7.19 5.16 23.88
N THR A 419 -6.90 4.21 23.01
CA THR A 419 -6.93 4.39 21.54
C THR A 419 -8.28 4.96 21.08
N ALA A 420 -9.40 4.48 21.63
CA ALA A 420 -10.74 4.92 21.25
C ALA A 420 -10.97 6.42 21.54
N CYS A 421 -10.56 6.89 22.73
CA CYS A 421 -10.71 8.29 23.11
C CYS A 421 -9.90 9.22 22.19
N VAL A 422 -8.65 8.84 21.89
CA VAL A 422 -7.78 9.63 20.98
C VAL A 422 -8.28 9.58 19.56
N ALA A 423 -8.76 8.42 19.07
CA ALA A 423 -9.32 8.26 17.73
C ALA A 423 -10.55 9.14 17.51
N GLU A 424 -11.41 9.28 18.51
CA GLU A 424 -12.58 10.19 18.43
C GLU A 424 -12.15 11.66 18.24
N ARG A 425 -11.13 12.13 19.00
CA ARG A 425 -10.59 13.49 18.82
C ARG A 425 -9.93 13.67 17.46
N VAL A 426 -9.22 12.66 16.97
CA VAL A 426 -8.61 12.64 15.64
C VAL A 426 -9.69 12.77 14.57
N MET A 427 -10.75 11.97 14.63
CA MET A 427 -11.86 12.03 13.68
C MET A 427 -12.51 13.42 13.67
N ARG A 428 -12.80 13.99 14.84
CA ARG A 428 -13.38 15.35 14.97
C ARG A 428 -12.49 16.40 14.31
N SER A 429 -11.19 16.38 14.61
CA SER A 429 -10.23 17.33 14.02
C SER A 429 -10.13 17.20 12.50
N ARG A 430 -10.17 15.96 11.98
CA ARG A 430 -10.16 15.68 10.54
C ARG A 430 -11.43 16.18 9.86
N SER A 431 -12.60 15.95 10.46
CA SER A 431 -13.87 16.43 9.93
C SER A 431 -13.87 17.95 9.78
N ILE A 432 -13.44 18.68 10.83
CA ILE A 432 -13.32 20.16 10.79
C ILE A 432 -12.41 20.60 9.62
N ALA A 433 -11.26 19.95 9.43
CA ALA A 433 -10.36 20.32 8.35
C ALA A 433 -10.95 20.00 6.96
N LEU A 434 -11.55 18.81 6.79
CA LEU A 434 -12.13 18.36 5.53
C LEU A 434 -13.37 19.20 5.14
N GLU A 435 -14.23 19.53 6.08
CA GLU A 435 -15.39 20.41 5.86
C GLU A 435 -14.97 21.83 5.45
N ARG A 436 -13.91 22.36 6.09
CA ARG A 436 -13.42 23.71 5.80
C ARG A 436 -12.74 23.84 4.44
N GLN A 437 -11.93 22.85 4.03
CA GLN A 437 -10.99 22.99 2.91
C GLN A 437 -10.86 21.77 2.00
N GLY A 438 -11.57 20.68 2.26
CA GLY A 438 -11.56 19.47 1.44
C GLY A 438 -10.31 18.60 1.52
N VAL A 439 -9.27 19.05 2.25
CA VAL A 439 -7.99 18.33 2.41
C VAL A 439 -7.48 18.44 3.84
N LEU A 440 -6.61 17.51 4.25
CA LEU A 440 -5.95 17.58 5.56
C LEU A 440 -4.93 18.74 5.61
N ASN A 441 -4.72 19.27 6.80
CA ASN A 441 -3.86 20.45 7.02
C ASN A 441 -2.43 20.29 6.49
N ALA A 442 -1.84 19.09 6.55
CA ALA A 442 -0.51 18.83 6.00
C ALA A 442 -0.40 19.06 4.48
N ARG A 443 -1.53 19.07 3.76
CA ARG A 443 -1.58 19.25 2.31
C ARG A 443 -1.87 20.68 1.86
N LEU A 444 -2.13 21.61 2.77
CA LEU A 444 -2.38 23.01 2.41
C LEU A 444 -1.17 23.62 1.68
N SER A 445 -1.42 24.26 0.55
CA SER A 445 -0.41 25.07 -0.15
C SER A 445 -0.10 26.36 0.62
N GLY A 446 0.89 27.13 0.17
CA GLY A 446 1.19 28.43 0.79
C GLY A 446 0.04 29.41 0.71
N GLU A 447 -0.60 29.51 -0.45
CA GLU A 447 -1.77 30.35 -0.69
C GLU A 447 -2.99 29.90 0.12
N GLN A 448 -3.24 28.59 0.18
CA GLN A 448 -4.31 28.03 1.02
C GLN A 448 -4.09 28.28 2.52
N LEU A 449 -2.83 28.31 2.97
CA LEU A 449 -2.52 28.65 4.37
C LEU A 449 -2.93 30.08 4.73
N ASP A 450 -2.80 31.03 3.81
CA ASP A 450 -3.20 32.42 4.07
C ASP A 450 -4.71 32.55 4.23
N HIS A 451 -5.46 31.71 3.51
CA HIS A 451 -6.92 31.70 3.57
C HIS A 451 -7.47 30.87 4.74
N PHE A 452 -7.00 29.60 4.90
CA PHE A 452 -7.58 28.65 5.86
C PHE A 452 -6.86 28.59 7.22
N ALA A 453 -5.70 29.22 7.33
CA ALA A 453 -4.91 29.27 8.56
C ALA A 453 -4.40 30.71 8.84
N PRO A 454 -5.33 31.71 8.94
CA PRO A 454 -4.93 33.05 9.31
C PRO A 454 -4.33 33.03 10.74
N VAL A 455 -3.22 33.73 10.92
CA VAL A 455 -2.46 33.75 12.17
C VAL A 455 -2.68 35.08 12.89
N SER A 456 -2.81 35.05 14.21
CA SER A 456 -2.93 36.24 15.04
C SER A 456 -1.71 37.16 14.89
N PRO A 457 -1.82 38.49 15.11
CA PRO A 457 -0.69 39.40 15.00
C PRO A 457 0.49 39.02 15.92
N LYS A 458 0.23 38.54 17.13
CA LYS A 458 1.25 38.02 18.03
C LYS A 458 1.90 36.76 17.52
N GLY A 459 1.13 35.84 16.95
CA GLY A 459 1.66 34.62 16.34
C GLY A 459 2.54 34.93 15.13
N MET A 460 2.17 35.92 14.30
CA MET A 460 3.00 36.38 13.18
C MET A 460 4.33 36.99 13.66
N GLU A 461 4.32 37.70 14.79
CA GLU A 461 5.53 38.27 15.37
C GLU A 461 6.49 37.16 15.87
N LEU A 462 5.98 36.11 16.52
CA LEU A 462 6.77 34.92 16.87
C LEU A 462 7.43 34.27 15.65
N LEU A 463 6.68 34.09 14.56
CA LEU A 463 7.21 33.52 13.31
C LEU A 463 8.28 34.40 12.69
N ARG A 464 8.12 35.73 12.73
CA ARG A 464 9.10 36.70 12.25
C ARG A 464 10.41 36.59 13.03
N GLN A 465 10.35 36.57 14.36
CA GLN A 465 11.53 36.42 15.21
C GLN A 465 12.30 35.13 14.93
N GLU A 466 11.60 34.00 14.72
CA GLU A 466 12.24 32.73 14.37
C GLU A 466 12.92 32.75 12.98
N LEU A 467 12.34 33.47 12.01
CA LEU A 467 12.95 33.69 10.69
C LEU A 467 14.19 34.59 10.78
N GLU A 468 14.11 35.70 11.49
CA GLU A 468 15.22 36.66 11.68
C GLU A 468 16.42 36.03 12.39
N HIS A 469 16.18 35.17 13.38
CA HIS A 469 17.23 34.40 14.05
C HIS A 469 17.75 33.21 13.22
N GLY A 470 17.25 33.01 12.01
CA GLY A 470 17.66 31.90 11.14
C GLY A 470 17.30 30.52 11.66
N ARG A 471 16.40 30.41 12.66
CA ARG A 471 15.92 29.14 13.22
C ARG A 471 14.83 28.50 12.37
N LEU A 472 14.16 29.28 11.53
CA LEU A 472 13.12 28.84 10.62
C LEU A 472 13.48 29.18 9.17
N THR A 473 13.18 28.28 8.25
CA THR A 473 13.25 28.50 6.80
C THR A 473 11.86 28.79 6.23
N GLY A 474 11.76 29.30 5.00
CA GLY A 474 10.45 29.51 4.35
C GLY A 474 9.61 28.23 4.30
N ARG A 475 10.23 27.08 4.00
CA ARG A 475 9.54 25.77 4.09
C ARG A 475 9.14 25.42 5.52
N GLY A 476 10.00 25.71 6.48
CA GLY A 476 9.72 25.53 7.90
C GLY A 476 8.53 26.36 8.37
N LEU A 477 8.41 27.62 7.90
CA LEU A 477 7.27 28.49 8.18
C LEU A 477 5.92 27.86 7.81
N HIS A 478 5.81 27.38 6.56
CA HIS A 478 4.58 26.73 6.10
C HIS A 478 4.22 25.50 6.94
N ARG A 479 5.22 24.70 7.36
CA ARG A 479 4.98 23.52 8.21
C ARG A 479 4.50 23.88 9.60
N VAL A 480 5.13 24.88 10.23
CA VAL A 480 4.68 25.37 11.54
C VAL A 480 3.22 25.84 11.45
N ARG A 481 2.86 26.60 10.42
CA ARG A 481 1.47 27.05 10.21
C ARG A 481 0.49 25.89 10.01
N ARG A 482 0.87 24.83 9.26
CA ARG A 482 0.04 23.62 9.08
C ARG A 482 -0.18 22.88 10.41
N VAL A 483 0.87 22.68 11.20
CA VAL A 483 0.78 22.04 12.51
C VAL A 483 -0.03 22.89 13.48
N ALA A 484 0.20 24.20 13.51
CA ALA A 484 -0.55 25.14 14.33
C ALA A 484 -2.04 25.16 13.97
N ARG A 485 -2.40 25.04 12.67
CA ARG A 485 -3.80 24.88 12.24
C ARG A 485 -4.40 23.58 12.79
N THR A 486 -3.64 22.48 12.76
CA THR A 486 -4.10 21.20 13.34
C THR A 486 -4.30 21.28 14.85
N LEU A 487 -3.43 22.00 15.56
CA LEU A 487 -3.61 22.28 17.00
C LEU A 487 -4.89 23.07 17.28
N ALA A 488 -5.20 24.05 16.44
CA ALA A 488 -6.44 24.83 16.55
C ALA A 488 -7.68 23.96 16.27
N ASP A 489 -7.65 23.11 15.23
CA ASP A 489 -8.74 22.19 14.88
C ASP A 489 -9.00 21.16 16.00
N ARG A 490 -7.94 20.73 16.70
CA ARG A 490 -8.05 19.84 17.86
C ARG A 490 -8.82 20.49 19.01
N GLN A 491 -8.74 21.78 19.19
CA GLN A 491 -9.48 22.54 20.22
C GLN A 491 -10.93 22.83 19.82
N GLY A 492 -11.28 22.65 18.56
CA GLY A 492 -12.59 22.93 17.98
C GLY A 492 -12.49 23.82 16.75
N SER A 493 -13.64 24.29 16.27
CA SER A 493 -13.67 25.21 15.12
C SER A 493 -13.21 26.60 15.55
N VAL A 494 -11.94 26.91 15.33
CA VAL A 494 -11.31 28.19 15.63
C VAL A 494 -10.89 28.85 14.33
N ASP A 495 -11.36 30.08 14.07
CA ASP A 495 -11.09 30.77 12.79
C ASP A 495 -9.61 31.21 12.68
N VAL A 496 -9.03 31.72 13.75
CA VAL A 496 -7.68 32.29 13.76
C VAL A 496 -6.73 31.44 14.59
N VAL A 497 -5.58 31.11 14.02
CA VAL A 497 -4.49 30.41 14.72
C VAL A 497 -3.83 31.39 15.70
N SER A 498 -3.90 31.07 16.99
CA SER A 498 -3.34 31.92 18.06
C SER A 498 -1.83 31.82 18.16
N ASP A 499 -1.21 32.75 18.92
CA ASP A 499 0.19 32.69 19.29
C ASP A 499 0.54 31.44 20.11
N ALA A 500 -0.37 30.97 20.98
CA ALA A 500 -0.19 29.70 21.69
C ALA A 500 -0.08 28.49 20.76
N HIS A 501 -0.90 28.44 19.69
CA HIS A 501 -0.81 27.37 18.67
C HIS A 501 0.53 27.41 17.92
N ILE A 502 1.01 28.63 17.58
CA ILE A 502 2.31 28.81 16.92
C ILE A 502 3.45 28.38 17.84
N ALA A 503 3.43 28.82 19.12
CA ALA A 503 4.44 28.43 20.10
C ALA A 503 4.49 26.90 20.29
N ALA A 504 3.33 26.26 20.44
CA ALA A 504 3.23 24.80 20.55
C ALA A 504 3.75 24.09 19.28
N ALA A 505 3.43 24.59 18.10
CA ALA A 505 3.92 24.03 16.83
C ALA A 505 5.46 24.19 16.68
N LEU A 506 6.03 25.29 17.16
CA LEU A 506 7.48 25.50 17.21
C LEU A 506 8.14 24.53 18.19
N ALA A 507 7.53 24.26 19.35
CA ALA A 507 8.02 23.30 20.33
C ALA A 507 8.09 21.86 19.78
N LEU A 508 7.22 21.52 18.84
CA LEU A 508 7.20 20.22 18.15
C LEU A 508 8.21 20.12 16.98
N ARG A 509 9.31 20.87 17.04
CA ARG A 509 10.39 20.83 16.03
C ARG A 509 11.73 20.46 16.63
N ALA A 510 11.79 19.36 17.38
CA ALA A 510 13.01 18.84 17.97
C ALA A 510 14.16 18.73 16.96
N ARG A 511 15.37 19.07 17.40
CA ARG A 511 16.59 18.98 16.58
C ARG A 511 17.21 17.59 16.68
N VAL A 512 17.62 17.05 15.55
CA VAL A 512 18.41 15.81 15.50
C VAL A 512 19.88 16.18 15.61
N ALA A 513 20.61 15.52 16.51
CA ALA A 513 22.04 15.72 16.78
C ALA A 513 22.39 17.23 16.97
N PRO A 514 21.91 17.88 18.04
CA PRO A 514 22.24 19.27 18.34
C PRO A 514 23.75 19.44 18.50
N ARG A 515 24.26 20.66 18.26
CA ARG A 515 25.67 21.00 18.53
C ARG A 515 25.94 20.91 20.03
N ARG A 516 27.20 20.62 20.38
CA ARG A 516 27.64 20.63 21.81
C ARG A 516 27.41 22.04 22.37
N GLY A 517 26.56 22.18 23.35
CA GLY A 517 26.15 23.46 23.93
C GLY A 517 24.78 23.98 23.50
N ASP A 518 24.16 23.41 22.45
CA ASP A 518 22.76 23.68 22.12
C ASP A 518 21.86 23.05 23.20
N ASP A 519 21.02 23.86 23.81
CA ASP A 519 20.04 23.38 24.78
C ASP A 519 19.01 22.53 24.05
N LEU A 520 18.89 21.25 24.42
CA LEU A 520 17.82 20.36 23.91
C LEU A 520 16.42 20.88 24.29
N ARG A 521 16.39 21.80 25.27
CA ARG A 521 15.18 22.43 25.84
C ARG A 521 14.82 23.75 25.17
N SER A 522 15.57 24.23 24.18
CA SER A 522 15.19 25.48 23.52
C SER A 522 13.98 25.26 22.65
N VAL A 523 12.86 25.03 23.24
CA VAL A 523 11.50 25.51 23.00
C VAL A 523 10.58 24.77 24.00
N VAL A 524 10.38 25.28 25.17
CA VAL A 524 9.18 25.08 25.98
C VAL A 524 8.41 26.38 25.92
#